data_21c467eecb43f076efcb1f50af069693
#
_entry.id   21c467eecb43f076efcb1f50af069693
#
_cell.length_a   1.000
_cell.length_b   1.000
_cell.length_c   1.000
_cell.angle_alpha   90.00
_cell.angle_beta   90.00
_cell.angle_gamma   90.00
#
_symmetry.space_group_name_H-M   'P 1'
#
loop_
_entity.id
_entity.type
_entity.pdbx_description
1 polymer ?
#
loop_
_entity_poly.entity_id
_entity_poly.type
_entity_poly.pdbx_seq_one_letter_code
_entity_poly.pdbx_strand_id
1 'polypeptide(L)'
;MGSHLLLLVPPPAQMIRKDPVLEAYQQEITYVFHALRWLGARPQEIEDLAQEVFIALRRAWSRYDSSRPLRPYLFGVAFRVVSMQRRKTKREVAFGRLEISDGAPHPDELLQAKQARAMVLRALERIPLRRRAVLVMHDLEEVPMGQVAAALSIPLFTAYSRLRKARTELETAIRRFAKDVSKR
;
A
#
# COMPACT_ATOMS: atom_id res chain seq x y z
N MET A 1 -2.44 41.64 -58.36
CA MET A 1 -2.07 40.27 -57.97
C MET A 1 -1.41 40.35 -56.64
N GLY A 2 -2.14 40.24 -55.57
CA GLY A 2 -1.67 40.34 -54.19
C GLY A 2 -1.82 38.99 -53.50
N SER A 3 -0.70 38.32 -53.31
CA SER A 3 -0.66 37.03 -52.59
C SER A 3 -0.78 37.26 -51.09
N HIS A 4 -1.93 36.91 -50.55
CA HIS A 4 -2.14 36.81 -49.09
C HIS A 4 -1.38 35.60 -48.55
N LEU A 5 -0.22 35.84 -47.95
CA LEU A 5 0.47 34.85 -47.10
C LEU A 5 -0.26 34.82 -45.77
N LEU A 6 -1.20 33.89 -45.63
CA LEU A 6 -1.78 33.54 -44.32
C LEU A 6 -0.69 32.90 -43.47
N LEU A 7 -0.08 33.68 -42.57
CA LEU A 7 0.75 33.20 -41.49
C LEU A 7 -0.11 32.26 -40.63
N LEU A 8 0.15 30.96 -40.78
CA LEU A 8 -0.38 29.93 -39.92
C LEU A 8 0.28 30.10 -38.55
N VAL A 9 -0.34 30.92 -37.70
CA VAL A 9 0.03 30.99 -36.27
C VAL A 9 -0.34 29.63 -35.64
N PRO A 10 0.65 28.86 -35.18
CA PRO A 10 0.30 27.64 -34.47
C PRO A 10 -0.56 28.02 -33.24
N PRO A 11 -1.61 27.26 -32.92
CA PRO A 11 -2.42 27.55 -31.74
C PRO A 11 -1.50 27.60 -30.51
N PRO A 12 -1.76 28.52 -29.56
CA PRO A 12 -0.95 28.62 -28.35
C PRO A 12 -0.86 27.22 -27.72
N ALA A 13 0.35 26.78 -27.45
CA ALA A 13 0.59 25.52 -26.77
C ALA A 13 -0.35 25.47 -25.58
N GLN A 14 -1.40 24.67 -25.70
CA GLN A 14 -2.31 24.42 -24.59
C GLN A 14 -1.41 23.95 -23.46
N MET A 15 -1.29 24.79 -22.44
CA MET A 15 -0.64 24.41 -21.18
C MET A 15 -1.18 23.02 -20.83
N ILE A 16 -0.37 22.00 -21.03
CA ILE A 16 -0.67 20.64 -20.62
C ILE A 16 -0.95 20.77 -19.14
N ARG A 17 -2.23 20.86 -18.75
CA ARG A 17 -2.62 20.81 -17.35
C ARG A 17 -2.05 19.48 -16.85
N LYS A 18 -0.97 19.58 -16.08
CA LYS A 18 -0.36 18.40 -15.48
C LYS A 18 -1.47 17.65 -14.76
N ASP A 19 -1.74 16.41 -15.17
CA ASP A 19 -2.73 15.57 -14.51
C ASP A 19 -2.24 15.34 -13.06
N PRO A 20 -2.91 15.88 -12.04
CA PRO A 20 -2.43 15.79 -10.67
C PRO A 20 -2.37 14.34 -10.18
N VAL A 21 -3.13 13.43 -10.78
CA VAL A 21 -3.05 12.00 -10.46
C VAL A 21 -1.78 11.39 -11.07
N LEU A 22 -1.35 11.86 -12.25
CA LEU A 22 -0.08 11.43 -12.85
C LEU A 22 1.11 11.93 -12.03
N GLU A 23 1.06 13.16 -11.54
CA GLU A 23 2.09 13.67 -10.61
C GLU A 23 2.13 12.85 -9.32
N ALA A 24 0.98 12.57 -8.72
CA ALA A 24 0.87 11.71 -7.54
C ALA A 24 1.43 10.30 -7.81
N TYR A 25 1.18 9.74 -9.00
CA TYR A 25 1.76 8.46 -9.42
C TYR A 25 3.29 8.52 -9.44
N GLN A 26 3.86 9.50 -10.14
CA GLN A 26 5.30 9.62 -10.28
C GLN A 26 6.03 9.82 -8.94
N GLN A 27 5.41 10.57 -8.02
CA GLN A 27 5.99 10.86 -6.72
C GLN A 27 5.82 9.73 -5.69
N GLU A 28 4.71 9.01 -5.73
CA GLU A 28 4.31 8.11 -4.66
C GLU A 28 4.27 6.63 -5.05
N ILE A 29 4.68 6.25 -6.28
CA ILE A 29 4.65 4.83 -6.71
C ILE A 29 5.51 3.93 -5.82
N THR A 30 6.70 4.39 -5.44
CA THR A 30 7.61 3.65 -4.54
C THR A 30 6.99 3.48 -3.15
N TYR A 31 6.31 4.52 -2.64
CA TYR A 31 5.60 4.46 -1.38
C TYR A 31 4.45 3.42 -1.45
N VAL A 32 3.66 3.44 -2.52
CA VAL A 32 2.57 2.49 -2.72
C VAL A 32 3.09 1.06 -2.77
N PHE A 33 4.22 0.81 -3.43
CA PHE A 33 4.86 -0.52 -3.45
C PHE A 33 5.24 -0.98 -2.04
N HIS A 34 5.82 -0.09 -1.23
CA HIS A 34 6.15 -0.41 0.17
C HIS A 34 4.88 -0.68 1.00
N ALA A 35 3.85 0.15 0.88
CA ALA A 35 2.59 -0.03 1.59
C ALA A 35 1.93 -1.38 1.25
N LEU A 36 1.91 -1.76 -0.02
CA LEU A 36 1.39 -3.06 -0.47
C LEU A 36 2.17 -4.23 0.13
N ARG A 37 3.52 -4.13 0.17
CA ARG A 37 4.37 -5.15 0.82
C ARG A 37 4.09 -5.27 2.30
N TRP A 38 3.99 -4.18 3.03
CA TRP A 38 3.64 -4.19 4.46
C TRP A 38 2.25 -4.77 4.70
N LEU A 39 1.30 -4.52 3.79
CA LEU A 39 -0.03 -5.11 3.84
C LEU A 39 -0.02 -6.60 3.47
N GLY A 40 1.12 -7.13 2.98
CA GLY A 40 1.32 -8.54 2.65
C GLY A 40 0.74 -8.93 1.29
N ALA A 41 0.89 -8.05 0.31
CA ALA A 41 0.75 -8.41 -1.10
C ALA A 41 1.93 -9.29 -1.52
N ARG A 42 1.68 -10.29 -2.36
CA ARG A 42 2.73 -11.14 -2.91
C ARG A 42 3.57 -10.35 -3.92
N PRO A 43 4.89 -10.60 -4.05
CA PRO A 43 5.75 -9.85 -4.96
C PRO A 43 5.21 -9.75 -6.39
N GLN A 44 4.68 -10.84 -6.92
CA GLN A 44 4.10 -10.91 -8.27
C GLN A 44 2.78 -10.14 -8.44
N GLU A 45 2.13 -9.74 -7.37
CA GLU A 45 0.86 -9.00 -7.40
C GLU A 45 1.05 -7.48 -7.22
N ILE A 46 2.25 -7.04 -6.81
CA ILE A 46 2.46 -5.66 -6.37
C ILE A 46 2.19 -4.66 -7.49
N GLU A 47 2.63 -4.93 -8.70
CA GLU A 47 2.45 -4.02 -9.84
C GLU A 47 0.98 -3.88 -10.19
N ASP A 48 0.26 -4.98 -10.30
CA ASP A 48 -1.18 -4.97 -10.61
C ASP A 48 -1.98 -4.26 -9.51
N LEU A 49 -1.69 -4.57 -8.25
CA LEU A 49 -2.35 -3.92 -7.11
C LEU A 49 -2.01 -2.43 -7.03
N ALA A 50 -0.80 -2.01 -7.39
CA ALA A 50 -0.43 -0.60 -7.45
C ALA A 50 -1.21 0.13 -8.55
N GLN A 51 -1.38 -0.47 -9.72
CA GLN A 51 -2.24 0.07 -10.76
C GLN A 51 -3.67 0.24 -10.28
N GLU A 52 -4.23 -0.77 -9.59
CA GLU A 52 -5.58 -0.66 -8.99
C GLU A 52 -5.67 0.47 -7.96
N VAL A 53 -4.63 0.70 -7.15
CA VAL A 53 -4.57 1.82 -6.20
C VAL A 53 -4.67 3.16 -6.93
N PHE A 54 -3.92 3.36 -8.02
CA PHE A 54 -3.95 4.62 -8.76
C PHE A 54 -5.23 4.79 -9.60
N ILE A 55 -5.81 3.71 -10.12
CA ILE A 55 -7.13 3.75 -10.75
C ILE A 55 -8.19 4.18 -9.71
N ALA A 56 -8.13 3.63 -8.50
CA ALA A 56 -9.04 4.02 -7.43
C ALA A 56 -8.83 5.47 -6.98
N LEU A 57 -7.57 5.93 -6.90
CA LEU A 57 -7.22 7.33 -6.64
C LEU A 57 -7.83 8.24 -7.71
N ARG A 58 -7.64 7.92 -9.00
CA ARG A 58 -8.17 8.71 -10.11
C ARG A 58 -9.70 8.86 -10.04
N ARG A 59 -10.40 7.78 -9.74
CA ARG A 59 -11.87 7.80 -9.58
C ARG A 59 -12.34 8.63 -8.39
N ALA A 60 -11.52 8.74 -7.37
CA ALA A 60 -11.84 9.48 -6.15
C ALA A 60 -11.23 10.89 -6.10
N TRP A 61 -10.42 11.28 -7.10
CA TRP A 61 -9.63 12.51 -7.07
C TRP A 61 -10.48 13.76 -6.86
N SER A 62 -11.63 13.87 -7.54
CA SER A 62 -12.54 15.02 -7.37
C SER A 62 -13.11 15.17 -5.96
N ARG A 63 -13.07 14.12 -5.14
CA ARG A 63 -13.55 14.09 -3.76
C ARG A 63 -12.42 14.06 -2.74
N TYR A 64 -11.17 13.98 -3.22
CA TYR A 64 -10.01 14.01 -2.36
C TYR A 64 -9.78 15.44 -1.86
N ASP A 65 -9.67 15.57 -0.53
CA ASP A 65 -9.36 16.83 0.13
C ASP A 65 -7.84 17.04 0.13
N SER A 66 -7.37 17.92 -0.76
CA SER A 66 -5.94 18.22 -0.91
C SER A 66 -5.28 18.88 0.32
N SER A 67 -6.07 19.33 1.30
CA SER A 67 -5.53 19.80 2.59
C SER A 67 -5.02 18.66 3.47
N ARG A 68 -5.36 17.41 3.15
CA ARG A 68 -4.92 16.22 3.88
C ARG A 68 -3.67 15.61 3.26
N PRO A 69 -2.77 15.02 4.06
CA PRO A 69 -1.60 14.32 3.54
C PRO A 69 -2.00 13.17 2.59
N LEU A 70 -1.36 13.11 1.41
CA LEU A 70 -1.69 12.14 0.38
C LEU A 70 -1.33 10.69 0.78
N ARG A 71 -0.18 10.48 1.42
CA ARG A 71 0.30 9.14 1.79
C ARG A 71 -0.66 8.35 2.69
N PRO A 72 -1.19 8.88 3.81
CA PRO A 72 -2.20 8.19 4.60
C PRO A 72 -3.45 7.83 3.79
N TYR A 73 -3.87 8.70 2.88
CA TYR A 73 -4.99 8.41 2.00
C TYR A 73 -4.68 7.26 1.04
N LEU A 74 -3.51 7.29 0.36
CA LEU A 74 -3.03 6.21 -0.51
C LEU A 74 -2.91 4.89 0.23
N PHE A 75 -2.39 4.90 1.46
CA PHE A 75 -2.34 3.70 2.29
C PHE A 75 -3.75 3.13 2.55
N GLY A 76 -4.72 3.98 2.86
CA GLY A 76 -6.11 3.57 3.02
C GLY A 76 -6.71 2.97 1.74
N VAL A 77 -6.35 3.51 0.56
CA VAL A 77 -6.73 2.92 -0.74
C VAL A 77 -6.06 1.56 -0.94
N ALA A 78 -4.74 1.45 -0.72
CA ALA A 78 -3.99 0.20 -0.80
C ALA A 78 -4.56 -0.88 0.14
N PHE A 79 -4.91 -0.52 1.38
CA PHE A 79 -5.56 -1.43 2.31
C PHE A 79 -6.90 -1.98 1.78
N ARG A 80 -7.72 -1.15 1.13
CA ARG A 80 -8.99 -1.58 0.51
C ARG A 80 -8.74 -2.53 -0.65
N VAL A 81 -7.79 -2.20 -1.53
CA VAL A 81 -7.41 -3.03 -2.69
C VAL A 81 -6.93 -4.40 -2.22
N VAL A 82 -5.97 -4.48 -1.29
CA VAL A 82 -5.48 -5.76 -0.73
C VAL A 82 -6.61 -6.53 -0.02
N SER A 83 -7.50 -5.83 0.68
CA SER A 83 -8.64 -6.47 1.36
C SER A 83 -9.62 -7.10 0.37
N MET A 84 -9.86 -6.45 -0.77
CA MET A 84 -10.71 -6.97 -1.85
C MET A 84 -10.05 -8.18 -2.53
N GLN A 85 -8.78 -8.08 -2.88
CA GLN A 85 -8.02 -9.17 -3.48
C GLN A 85 -8.03 -10.42 -2.60
N ARG A 86 -7.76 -10.28 -1.29
CA ARG A 86 -7.81 -11.42 -0.36
C ARG A 86 -9.19 -12.07 -0.24
N ARG A 87 -10.26 -11.28 -0.34
CA ARG A 87 -11.64 -11.83 -0.35
C ARG A 87 -11.90 -12.59 -1.64
N LYS A 88 -11.43 -12.07 -2.79
CA LYS A 88 -11.55 -12.73 -4.10
C LYS A 88 -10.82 -14.07 -4.07
N THR A 89 -9.55 -14.09 -3.68
CA THR A 89 -8.74 -15.31 -3.58
C THR A 89 -9.39 -16.35 -2.65
N LYS A 90 -9.88 -15.92 -1.47
CA LYS A 90 -10.58 -16.85 -0.57
C LYS A 90 -11.83 -17.48 -1.19
N ARG A 91 -12.57 -16.72 -1.97
CA ARG A 91 -13.75 -17.24 -2.69
C ARG A 91 -13.34 -18.23 -3.79
N GLU A 92 -12.30 -17.90 -4.56
CA GLU A 92 -11.78 -18.75 -5.63
C GLU A 92 -11.26 -20.08 -5.08
N VAL A 93 -10.55 -20.06 -3.94
CA VAL A 93 -10.10 -21.27 -3.23
C VAL A 93 -11.29 -22.07 -2.70
N ALA A 94 -12.29 -21.43 -2.10
CA ALA A 94 -13.48 -22.11 -1.58
C ALA A 94 -14.30 -22.79 -2.71
N PHE A 95 -14.18 -22.31 -3.95
CA PHE A 95 -14.81 -22.91 -5.13
C PHE A 95 -13.88 -23.84 -5.91
N GLY A 96 -12.71 -24.21 -5.36
CA GLY A 96 -11.75 -25.14 -6.00
C GLY A 96 -11.10 -24.57 -7.28
N ARG A 97 -11.11 -23.25 -7.47
CA ARG A 97 -10.59 -22.59 -8.68
C ARG A 97 -9.12 -22.18 -8.59
N LEU A 98 -8.53 -22.23 -7.41
CA LEU A 98 -7.14 -21.81 -7.16
C LEU A 98 -6.53 -22.64 -6.04
N GLU A 99 -5.34 -23.20 -6.27
CA GLU A 99 -4.47 -23.70 -5.22
C GLU A 99 -3.66 -22.55 -4.62
N ILE A 100 -3.56 -22.50 -3.29
CA ILE A 100 -2.71 -21.53 -2.62
C ILE A 100 -1.27 -22.03 -2.71
N SER A 101 -0.48 -21.48 -3.62
CA SER A 101 0.97 -21.60 -3.56
C SER A 101 1.49 -20.67 -2.47
N ASP A 102 2.05 -21.21 -1.41
CA ASP A 102 2.85 -20.47 -0.43
C ASP A 102 4.13 -20.01 -1.15
N GLY A 103 4.12 -18.76 -1.62
CA GLY A 103 5.29 -18.15 -2.23
C GLY A 103 6.40 -18.00 -1.18
N ALA A 104 7.42 -18.84 -1.27
CA ALA A 104 8.64 -18.68 -0.49
C ALA A 104 9.29 -17.33 -0.82
N PRO A 105 9.84 -16.62 0.18
CA PRO A 105 10.54 -15.37 -0.07
C PRO A 105 11.81 -15.64 -0.89
N HIS A 106 12.02 -14.84 -1.95
CA HIS A 106 13.21 -14.91 -2.80
C HIS A 106 14.45 -14.54 -1.98
N PRO A 107 15.53 -15.35 -2.00
CA PRO A 107 16.80 -14.97 -1.39
C PRO A 107 17.55 -14.12 -2.41
N ASP A 108 17.78 -12.83 -2.14
CA ASP A 108 19.03 -12.20 -2.55
C ASP A 108 19.28 -10.85 -1.87
N GLU A 109 20.53 -10.76 -1.39
CA GLU A 109 21.47 -9.68 -1.26
C GLU A 109 21.36 -8.61 -0.15
N LEU A 110 22.54 -8.35 0.44
CA LEU A 110 22.93 -7.48 1.55
C LEU A 110 22.51 -8.02 2.93
N LEU A 111 23.34 -8.96 3.45
CA LEU A 111 22.94 -10.01 4.37
C LEU A 111 22.26 -9.59 5.68
N GLN A 112 22.72 -8.56 6.40
CA GLN A 112 22.19 -8.31 7.75
C GLN A 112 20.96 -7.35 7.78
N ALA A 113 21.00 -6.23 7.08
CA ALA A 113 19.87 -5.29 7.05
C ALA A 113 18.65 -5.85 6.32
N LYS A 114 18.90 -6.69 5.28
CA LYS A 114 17.83 -7.40 4.57
C LYS A 114 17.24 -8.54 5.40
N GLN A 115 18.05 -9.24 6.17
CA GLN A 115 17.55 -10.29 7.06
C GLN A 115 16.64 -9.69 8.16
N ALA A 116 17.04 -8.56 8.76
CA ALA A 116 16.21 -7.85 9.73
C ALA A 116 14.89 -7.35 9.10
N ARG A 117 14.96 -6.74 7.91
CA ARG A 117 13.77 -6.30 7.16
C ARG A 117 12.87 -7.47 6.78
N ALA A 118 13.44 -8.57 6.31
CA ALA A 118 12.70 -9.78 5.98
C ALA A 118 12.02 -10.37 7.22
N MET A 119 12.70 -10.37 8.37
CA MET A 119 12.13 -10.81 9.63
C MET A 119 10.93 -9.96 10.06
N VAL A 120 11.05 -8.63 9.97
CA VAL A 120 9.94 -7.72 10.27
C VAL A 120 8.75 -7.98 9.34
N LEU A 121 8.97 -8.12 8.04
CA LEU A 121 7.90 -8.42 7.08
C LEU A 121 7.20 -9.74 7.42
N ARG A 122 7.96 -10.81 7.71
CA ARG A 122 7.40 -12.10 8.15
C ARG A 122 6.63 -11.98 9.46
N ALA A 123 7.10 -11.17 10.40
CA ALA A 123 6.39 -10.93 11.65
C ALA A 123 5.06 -10.19 11.40
N LEU A 124 5.08 -9.18 10.52
CA LEU A 124 3.87 -8.46 10.10
C LEU A 124 2.85 -9.39 9.41
N GLU A 125 3.30 -10.37 8.63
CA GLU A 125 2.40 -11.34 7.98
C GLU A 125 1.60 -12.20 8.97
N ARG A 126 2.12 -12.40 10.19
CA ARG A 126 1.40 -13.11 11.26
C ARG A 126 0.27 -12.29 11.88
N ILE A 127 0.27 -10.98 11.66
CA ILE A 127 -0.76 -10.09 12.21
C ILE A 127 -1.92 -10.00 11.20
N PRO A 128 -3.18 -10.18 11.64
CA PRO A 128 -4.34 -9.98 10.77
C PRO A 128 -4.35 -8.62 10.09
N LEU A 129 -4.66 -8.58 8.78
CA LEU A 129 -4.55 -7.41 7.92
C LEU A 129 -5.11 -6.11 8.54
N ARG A 130 -6.30 -6.19 9.17
CA ARG A 130 -6.95 -5.02 9.78
C ARG A 130 -6.18 -4.41 10.95
N ARG A 131 -5.42 -5.21 11.69
CA ARG A 131 -4.57 -4.77 12.81
C ARG A 131 -3.20 -4.35 12.31
N ARG A 132 -2.65 -5.10 11.36
CA ARG A 132 -1.39 -4.78 10.68
C ARG A 132 -1.43 -3.39 10.05
N ALA A 133 -2.52 -3.03 9.35
CA ALA A 133 -2.66 -1.73 8.71
C ALA A 133 -2.56 -0.57 9.72
N VAL A 134 -3.18 -0.69 10.90
CA VAL A 134 -3.08 0.34 11.95
C VAL A 134 -1.66 0.43 12.50
N LEU A 135 -1.02 -0.71 12.76
CA LEU A 135 0.35 -0.78 13.27
C LEU A 135 1.34 -0.13 12.29
N VAL A 136 1.26 -0.50 11.02
CA VAL A 136 2.17 0.04 9.99
C VAL A 136 2.02 1.54 9.89
N MET A 137 0.79 2.04 9.73
CA MET A 137 0.58 3.49 9.60
C MET A 137 1.05 4.26 10.84
N HIS A 138 0.79 3.76 12.04
CA HIS A 138 1.09 4.51 13.26
C HIS A 138 2.53 4.32 13.72
N ASP A 139 3.03 3.09 13.80
CA ASP A 139 4.33 2.77 14.41
C ASP A 139 5.49 2.80 13.40
N LEU A 140 5.25 2.53 12.11
CA LEU A 140 6.30 2.53 11.09
C LEU A 140 6.31 3.82 10.25
N GLU A 141 5.12 4.41 10.01
CA GLU A 141 4.98 5.64 9.21
C GLU A 141 4.69 6.88 10.04
N GLU A 142 4.64 6.74 11.36
CA GLU A 142 4.45 7.83 12.31
C GLU A 142 3.19 8.68 12.05
N VAL A 143 2.18 8.09 11.39
CA VAL A 143 0.92 8.77 11.09
C VAL A 143 0.12 8.98 12.38
N PRO A 144 -0.35 10.20 12.67
CA PRO A 144 -1.21 10.46 13.83
C PRO A 144 -2.46 9.58 13.83
N MET A 145 -2.83 9.04 15.00
CA MET A 145 -3.92 8.05 15.10
C MET A 145 -5.25 8.54 14.54
N GLY A 146 -5.56 9.83 14.65
CA GLY A 146 -6.75 10.41 14.03
C GLY A 146 -6.75 10.28 12.50
N GLN A 147 -5.60 10.47 11.86
CA GLN A 147 -5.44 10.29 10.41
C GLN A 147 -5.50 8.80 10.03
N VAL A 148 -4.91 7.90 10.85
CA VAL A 148 -5.04 6.45 10.67
C VAL A 148 -6.50 6.01 10.70
N ALA A 149 -7.26 6.46 11.69
CA ALA A 149 -8.68 6.17 11.82
C ALA A 149 -9.47 6.66 10.59
N ALA A 150 -9.21 7.89 10.15
CA ALA A 150 -9.85 8.47 8.97
C ALA A 150 -9.49 7.71 7.68
N ALA A 151 -8.20 7.40 7.44
CA ALA A 151 -7.72 6.69 6.26
C ALA A 151 -8.31 5.28 6.15
N LEU A 152 -8.43 4.58 7.27
CA LEU A 152 -8.99 3.22 7.34
C LEU A 152 -10.52 3.21 7.52
N SER A 153 -11.17 4.38 7.62
CA SER A 153 -12.62 4.54 7.83
C SER A 153 -13.12 3.75 9.05
N ILE A 154 -12.46 3.93 10.20
CA ILE A 154 -12.80 3.27 11.47
C ILE A 154 -12.90 4.29 12.61
N PRO A 155 -13.69 4.02 13.67
CA PRO A 155 -13.70 4.85 14.85
C PRO A 155 -12.32 4.92 15.52
N LEU A 156 -11.97 6.07 16.10
CA LEU A 156 -10.68 6.30 16.78
C LEU A 156 -10.41 5.27 17.89
N PHE A 157 -11.43 4.94 18.69
CA PHE A 157 -11.33 3.91 19.71
C PHE A 157 -10.96 2.53 19.12
N THR A 158 -11.55 2.19 17.96
CA THR A 158 -11.24 0.95 17.25
C THR A 158 -9.78 0.93 16.76
N ALA A 159 -9.25 2.07 16.30
CA ALA A 159 -7.86 2.19 15.88
C ALA A 159 -6.91 1.91 17.06
N TYR A 160 -7.11 2.54 18.21
CA TYR A 160 -6.30 2.27 19.42
C TYR A 160 -6.39 0.81 19.89
N SER A 161 -7.60 0.24 19.91
CA SER A 161 -7.79 -1.16 20.27
C SER A 161 -7.06 -2.12 19.34
N ARG A 162 -7.10 -1.85 18.03
CA ARG A 162 -6.36 -2.63 17.01
C ARG A 162 -4.85 -2.48 17.16
N LEU A 163 -4.35 -1.27 17.42
CA LEU A 163 -2.93 -1.02 17.64
C LEU A 163 -2.41 -1.84 18.82
N ARG A 164 -3.09 -1.77 19.97
CA ARG A 164 -2.68 -2.51 21.17
C ARG A 164 -2.54 -4.00 20.88
N LYS A 165 -3.56 -4.59 20.22
CA LYS A 165 -3.52 -6.03 19.87
C LYS A 165 -2.42 -6.34 18.86
N ALA A 166 -2.22 -5.47 17.87
CA ALA A 166 -1.19 -5.65 16.85
C ALA A 166 0.22 -5.64 17.44
N ARG A 167 0.52 -4.75 18.40
CA ARG A 167 1.82 -4.71 19.10
C ARG A 167 2.11 -6.01 19.86
N THR A 168 1.13 -6.54 20.60
CA THR A 168 1.27 -7.83 21.29
C THR A 168 1.50 -8.99 20.31
N GLU A 169 0.82 -8.99 19.17
CA GLU A 169 0.98 -10.00 18.14
C GLU A 169 2.34 -9.91 17.45
N LEU A 170 2.81 -8.68 17.18
CA LEU A 170 4.15 -8.43 16.62
C LEU A 170 5.24 -8.94 17.57
N GLU A 171 5.17 -8.58 18.85
CA GLU A 171 6.10 -9.02 19.86
C GLU A 171 6.14 -10.55 19.95
N THR A 172 4.99 -11.20 19.95
CA THR A 172 4.88 -12.66 19.97
C THR A 172 5.52 -13.29 18.74
N ALA A 173 5.29 -12.70 17.55
CA ALA A 173 5.86 -13.19 16.30
C ALA A 173 7.38 -13.06 16.29
N ILE A 174 7.92 -11.89 16.71
CA ILE A 174 9.37 -11.66 16.78
C ILE A 174 10.03 -12.63 17.77
N ARG A 175 9.46 -12.83 18.96
CA ARG A 175 10.00 -13.78 19.96
C ARG A 175 10.07 -15.22 19.43
N ARG A 176 9.08 -15.64 18.63
CA ARG A 176 9.10 -16.98 17.99
C ARG A 176 10.25 -17.09 16.98
N PHE A 177 10.42 -16.09 16.10
CA PHE A 177 11.52 -16.11 15.14
C PHE A 177 12.90 -16.07 15.81
N ALA A 178 13.07 -15.29 16.88
CA ALA A 178 14.33 -15.26 17.64
C ALA A 178 14.68 -16.64 18.25
N LYS A 179 13.68 -17.36 18.77
CA LYS A 179 13.89 -18.72 19.29
C LYS A 179 14.25 -19.73 18.19
N ASP A 180 13.66 -19.60 17.00
CA ASP A 180 13.91 -20.49 15.87
C ASP A 180 15.32 -20.30 15.29
N VAL A 181 15.83 -19.05 15.30
CA VAL A 181 17.20 -18.73 14.88
C VAL A 181 18.24 -19.24 15.91
N SER A 182 17.94 -19.18 17.22
CA SER A 182 18.85 -19.65 18.27
C SER A 182 18.94 -21.18 18.39
N LYS A 183 18.07 -21.93 17.69
CA LYS A 183 18.08 -23.40 17.67
C LYS A 183 18.81 -24.00 16.46
N ARG A 184 19.28 -23.16 15.54
CA ARG A 184 20.05 -23.57 14.34
C ARG A 184 21.55 -23.28 14.53
#